data_a1fe89a875dded5136d76fab7e56915e
#
_entry.id   a1fe89a875dded5136d76fab7e56915e
#
_cell.length_a   1.000
_cell.length_b   1.000
_cell.length_c   1.000
_cell.angle_alpha   90.00
_cell.angle_beta   90.00
_cell.angle_gamma   90.00
#
_symmetry.space_group_name_H-M   'P 1'
#
loop_
_entity.id
_entity.type
_entity.pdbx_description
1 polymer ?
#
loop_
_entity_poly.entity_id
_entity_poly.type
_entity_poly.pdbx_seq_one_letter_code
_entity_poly.pdbx_strand_id
1 'polypeptide(L)'
;MCILLRGYYSLEDLYILLKSVIGSSDNFKDFVLENYQHVNDVSDFALLAHMSDGNIQRKFKEEFKWPVREWLNERRAERILRDIRNTDKSIAEIATSYGFATASYFTVFCKQYFGMTPSELRRRSKQTATKCRE
;
A
#
# COMPACT_ATOMS: atom_id res chain seq x y z
N MET A 1 17.65 10.41 -6.37
CA MET A 1 17.89 10.13 -5.97
C MET A 1 17.91 9.93 -5.94
N CYS A 2 18.03 9.76 -6.15
CA CYS A 2 18.23 9.38 -5.68
C CYS A 2 18.40 9.21 -5.63
N ILE A 3 18.76 9.12 -5.74
CA ILE A 3 19.22 8.77 -5.26
C ILE A 3 19.64 8.77 -5.31
N LEU A 4 20.00 8.69 -5.54
CA LEU A 4 20.50 8.57 -5.19
C LEU A 4 20.72 8.34 -5.06
N LEU A 5 21.04 8.04 -5.23
CA LEU A 5 21.37 7.68 -4.82
C LEU A 5 21.54 7.38 -4.76
N ARG A 6 21.87 7.01 -4.84
CA ARG A 6 22.28 6.65 -4.53
C ARG A 6 23.12 6.77 -4.40
N GLY A 7 23.15 6.38 -4.82
CA GLY A 7 24.42 6.35 -4.19
C GLY A 7 24.66 7.34 -3.20
N TYR A 8 24.55 7.96 -2.87
CA TYR A 8 24.67 8.75 -1.98
C TYR A 8 24.26 8.56 -0.71
N TYR A 9 24.56 7.89 -0.31
CA TYR A 9 24.01 7.55 0.85
C TYR A 9 24.30 8.37 2.07
N SER A 10 25.51 8.92 2.31
CA SER A 10 25.82 9.78 3.44
C SER A 10 24.98 11.07 3.44
N LEU A 11 24.66 11.57 2.26
CA LEU A 11 23.76 12.72 2.14
C LEU A 11 22.32 12.34 2.46
N GLU A 12 21.91 11.14 2.08
CA GLU A 12 20.59 10.63 2.41
C GLU A 12 20.48 10.36 3.91
N ASP A 13 21.51 9.79 4.51
CA ASP A 13 21.56 9.57 5.96
C ASP A 13 21.49 10.89 6.72
N LEU A 14 22.23 11.88 6.28
CA LEU A 14 22.16 13.23 6.83
C LEU A 14 20.79 13.86 6.66
N TYR A 15 20.20 13.66 5.50
CA TYR A 15 18.87 14.16 5.20
C TYR A 15 17.82 13.52 6.10
N ILE A 16 17.89 12.21 6.29
CA ILE A 16 17.02 11.47 7.20
C ILE A 16 17.21 11.94 8.64
N LEU A 17 18.45 12.12 9.06
CA LEU A 17 18.78 12.64 10.41
C LEU A 17 18.25 14.05 10.61
N LEU A 18 18.42 14.92 9.63
CA LEU A 18 17.90 16.27 9.68
C LEU A 18 16.38 16.29 9.72
N LYS A 19 15.74 15.44 8.94
CA LYS A 19 14.28 15.26 8.98
C LYS A 19 13.83 14.80 10.35
N SER A 20 14.55 13.86 10.96
CA SER A 20 14.25 13.37 12.32
C SER A 20 14.35 14.46 13.36
N VAL A 21 15.37 15.31 13.24
CA VAL A 21 15.62 16.39 14.18
C VAL A 21 14.58 17.50 14.03
N ILE A 22 14.22 17.81 12.80
CA ILE A 22 13.22 18.83 12.53
C ILE A 22 11.82 18.36 12.96
N GLY A 23 11.61 17.02 12.98
CA GLY A 23 10.40 16.44 13.56
C GLY A 23 9.10 16.86 12.92
N SER A 24 9.12 17.29 11.66
CA SER A 24 7.89 17.71 11.02
C SER A 24 7.04 16.50 10.65
N SER A 25 5.76 16.59 10.93
CA SER A 25 4.80 15.55 10.59
C SER A 25 4.72 15.29 9.10
N ASP A 26 4.97 16.30 8.30
CA ASP A 26 4.92 16.19 6.84
C ASP A 26 5.95 15.20 6.30
N ASN A 27 7.14 15.17 6.89
CA ASN A 27 8.20 14.25 6.48
C ASN A 27 7.84 12.79 6.68
N PHE A 28 7.13 12.48 7.76
CA PHE A 28 6.68 11.11 8.01
C PHE A 28 5.59 10.69 7.02
N LYS A 29 4.66 11.59 6.73
CA LYS A 29 3.63 11.34 5.73
C LYS A 29 4.21 11.08 4.36
N ASP A 30 5.16 11.90 3.94
CA ASP A 30 5.86 11.75 2.67
C ASP A 30 6.57 10.39 2.62
N PHE A 31 7.29 10.03 3.67
CA PHE A 31 7.95 8.74 3.78
C PHE A 31 6.97 7.58 3.60
N VAL A 32 5.81 7.64 4.25
CA VAL A 32 4.79 6.61 4.15
C VAL A 32 4.25 6.54 2.72
N LEU A 33 3.93 7.68 2.11
CA LEU A 33 3.36 7.73 0.77
C LEU A 33 4.33 7.26 -0.31
N GLU A 34 5.62 7.47 -0.11
CA GLU A 34 6.64 6.99 -1.04
C GLU A 34 6.89 5.48 -0.94
N ASN A 35 6.73 4.92 0.25
CA ASN A 35 7.16 3.55 0.52
C ASN A 35 6.03 2.53 0.70
N TYR A 36 4.79 2.96 0.85
CA TYR A 36 3.69 2.03 1.14
C TYR A 36 3.50 0.95 0.08
N GLN A 37 3.93 1.20 -1.15
CA GLN A 37 3.81 0.24 -2.24
C GLN A 37 4.79 -0.93 -2.13
N HIS A 38 5.86 -0.74 -1.38
CA HIS A 38 6.94 -1.72 -1.24
C HIS A 38 6.86 -2.52 0.05
N VAL A 39 5.87 -2.25 0.88
CA VAL A 39 5.71 -2.92 2.17
C VAL A 39 4.42 -3.72 2.18
N ASN A 40 4.47 -4.85 2.87
CA ASN A 40 3.31 -5.74 2.99
C ASN A 40 2.64 -5.63 4.35
N ASP A 41 3.39 -5.28 5.37
CA ASP A 41 2.86 -5.18 6.73
C ASP A 41 3.58 -4.10 7.55
N VAL A 42 3.20 -4.03 8.81
CA VAL A 42 3.74 -3.05 9.77
C VAL A 42 5.23 -3.25 10.00
N SER A 43 5.66 -4.52 10.05
CA SER A 43 7.08 -4.85 10.30
C SER A 43 7.99 -4.34 9.19
N ASP A 44 7.54 -4.47 7.94
CA ASP A 44 8.28 -3.93 6.79
C ASP A 44 8.45 -2.41 6.90
N PHE A 45 7.38 -1.71 7.27
CA PHE A 45 7.46 -0.26 7.50
C PHE A 45 8.41 0.10 8.63
N ALA A 46 8.35 -0.66 9.73
CA ALA A 46 9.22 -0.44 10.87
C ALA A 46 10.69 -0.59 10.50
N LEU A 47 11.00 -1.62 9.71
CA LEU A 47 12.35 -1.86 9.20
C LEU A 47 12.83 -0.70 8.32
N LEU A 48 12.01 -0.25 7.38
CA LEU A 48 12.34 0.88 6.50
C LEU A 48 12.53 2.17 7.27
N ALA A 49 11.73 2.39 8.30
CA ALA A 49 11.78 3.60 9.12
C ALA A 49 12.85 3.53 10.22
N HIS A 50 13.51 2.38 10.38
CA HIS A 50 14.45 2.11 11.47
C HIS A 50 13.81 2.35 12.85
N MET A 51 12.57 1.91 12.99
CA MET A 51 11.78 2.06 14.21
C MET A 51 11.26 0.71 14.68
N SER A 52 10.87 0.62 15.94
CA SER A 52 10.17 -0.57 16.44
C SER A 52 8.72 -0.56 15.94
N ASP A 53 8.11 -1.74 15.88
CA ASP A 53 6.71 -1.90 15.46
C ASP A 53 5.76 -1.02 16.28
N GLY A 54 5.99 -0.96 17.60
CA GLY A 54 5.18 -0.15 18.48
C GLY A 54 5.31 1.34 18.22
N ASN A 55 6.53 1.80 17.96
CA ASN A 55 6.79 3.20 17.67
C ASN A 55 6.18 3.64 16.36
N ILE A 56 6.31 2.81 15.30
CA ILE A 56 5.75 3.15 14.00
C ILE A 56 4.21 3.18 14.05
N GLN A 57 3.61 2.23 14.78
CA GLN A 57 2.16 2.19 14.94
C GLN A 57 1.64 3.43 15.65
N ARG A 58 2.32 3.84 16.73
CA ARG A 58 1.93 5.04 17.48
C ARG A 58 2.05 6.29 16.62
N LYS A 59 3.21 6.47 15.99
CA LYS A 59 3.47 7.64 15.14
C LYS A 59 2.50 7.70 13.96
N PHE A 60 2.23 6.56 13.35
CA PHE A 60 1.30 6.46 12.24
C PHE A 60 -0.12 6.86 12.69
N LYS A 61 -0.55 6.37 13.84
CA LYS A 61 -1.87 6.69 14.38
C LYS A 61 -1.99 8.19 14.71
N GLU A 62 -0.91 8.79 15.20
CA GLU A 62 -0.87 10.23 15.48
C GLU A 62 -1.01 11.06 14.21
N GLU A 63 -0.31 10.67 13.14
CA GLU A 63 -0.25 11.43 11.89
C GLU A 63 -1.45 11.18 10.97
N PHE A 64 -1.86 9.94 10.82
CA PHE A 64 -2.93 9.55 9.89
C PHE A 64 -4.27 9.31 10.57
N LYS A 65 -4.30 9.24 11.91
CA LYS A 65 -5.51 8.94 12.71
C LYS A 65 -6.09 7.55 12.44
N TRP A 66 -5.30 6.68 11.83
CA TRP A 66 -5.67 5.31 11.47
C TRP A 66 -4.59 4.33 11.89
N PRO A 67 -4.95 3.09 12.26
CA PRO A 67 -3.94 2.04 12.46
C PRO A 67 -3.21 1.72 11.14
N VAL A 68 -1.91 1.45 11.22
CA VAL A 68 -1.06 1.18 10.05
C VAL A 68 -1.63 0.04 9.20
N ARG A 69 -1.99 -1.06 9.86
CA ARG A 69 -2.43 -2.27 9.18
C ARG A 69 -3.70 -2.04 8.36
N GLU A 70 -4.65 -1.34 8.93
CA GLU A 70 -5.91 -1.03 8.26
C GLU A 70 -5.70 -0.08 7.09
N TRP A 71 -4.88 0.93 7.30
CA TRP A 71 -4.52 1.87 6.26
C TRP A 71 -3.82 1.18 5.08
N LEU A 72 -2.87 0.29 5.37
CA LEU A 72 -2.18 -0.49 4.33
C LEU A 72 -3.15 -1.37 3.55
N ASN A 73 -4.07 -2.02 4.25
CA ASN A 73 -5.07 -2.88 3.60
C ASN A 73 -6.00 -2.07 2.70
N GLU A 74 -6.37 -0.88 3.14
CA GLU A 74 -7.20 0.03 2.34
C GLU A 74 -6.47 0.43 1.05
N ARG A 75 -5.21 0.83 1.15
CA ARG A 75 -4.39 1.16 -0.02
C ARG A 75 -4.18 -0.03 -0.93
N ARG A 76 -3.99 -1.21 -0.35
CA ARG A 76 -3.89 -2.46 -1.10
C ARG A 76 -5.20 -2.75 -1.84
N ALA A 77 -6.33 -2.56 -1.19
CA ALA A 77 -7.64 -2.74 -1.79
C ALA A 77 -7.85 -1.82 -3.00
N GLU A 78 -7.48 -0.56 -2.90
CA GLU A 78 -7.57 0.39 -4.02
C GLU A 78 -6.75 -0.07 -5.23
N ARG A 79 -5.53 -0.55 -4.98
CA ARG A 79 -4.65 -1.05 -6.05
C ARG A 79 -5.20 -2.32 -6.68
N ILE A 80 -5.69 -3.24 -5.86
CA ILE A 80 -6.33 -4.48 -6.31
C ILE A 80 -7.53 -4.16 -7.21
N LEU A 81 -8.37 -3.24 -6.79
CA LEU A 81 -9.53 -2.83 -7.56
C LEU A 81 -9.14 -2.27 -8.92
N ARG A 82 -8.09 -1.46 -8.95
CA ARG A 82 -7.54 -0.90 -10.19
C ARG A 82 -7.06 -1.99 -11.12
N ASP A 83 -6.32 -2.97 -10.60
CA ASP A 83 -5.80 -4.08 -11.39
C ASP A 83 -6.92 -4.96 -11.93
N ILE A 84 -7.93 -5.24 -11.10
CA ILE A 84 -9.09 -6.04 -11.53
C ILE A 84 -9.82 -5.35 -12.71
N ARG A 85 -9.92 -4.03 -12.66
CA ARG A 85 -10.64 -3.26 -13.67
C ARG A 85 -9.84 -3.03 -14.94
N ASN A 86 -8.55 -2.77 -14.80
CA ASN A 86 -7.74 -2.23 -15.89
C ASN A 86 -6.80 -3.22 -16.53
N THR A 87 -6.64 -4.41 -15.96
CA THR A 87 -5.73 -5.43 -16.52
C THR A 87 -6.47 -6.70 -16.86
N ASP A 88 -5.88 -7.47 -17.77
CA ASP A 88 -6.39 -8.79 -18.15
C ASP A 88 -5.78 -9.93 -17.34
N LYS A 89 -5.01 -9.61 -16.31
CA LYS A 89 -4.44 -10.61 -15.42
C LYS A 89 -5.53 -11.45 -14.79
N SER A 90 -5.26 -12.75 -14.63
CA SER A 90 -6.22 -13.63 -13.95
C SER A 90 -6.36 -13.23 -12.48
N ILE A 91 -7.49 -13.58 -11.89
CA ILE A 91 -7.72 -13.32 -10.46
C ILE A 91 -6.64 -13.99 -9.60
N ALA A 92 -6.20 -15.20 -9.98
CA ALA A 92 -5.12 -15.91 -9.29
C ALA A 92 -3.79 -15.16 -9.40
N GLU A 93 -3.48 -14.59 -10.56
CA GLU A 93 -2.26 -13.79 -10.75
C GLU A 93 -2.27 -12.54 -9.90
N ILE A 94 -3.40 -11.86 -9.83
CA ILE A 94 -3.56 -10.67 -8.98
C ILE A 94 -3.37 -11.06 -7.50
N ALA A 95 -4.02 -12.13 -7.06
CA ALA A 95 -3.87 -12.61 -5.69
C ALA A 95 -2.40 -12.89 -5.33
N THR A 96 -1.70 -13.58 -6.21
CA THR A 96 -0.28 -13.88 -6.03
C THR A 96 0.59 -12.62 -5.99
N SER A 97 0.30 -11.67 -6.88
CA SER A 97 1.04 -10.40 -6.97
C SER A 97 0.95 -9.58 -5.68
N TYR A 98 -0.16 -9.68 -4.97
CA TYR A 98 -0.37 -8.96 -3.71
C TYR A 98 -0.05 -9.80 -2.46
N GLY A 99 0.56 -10.98 -2.64
CA GLY A 99 1.04 -11.79 -1.53
C GLY A 99 -0.03 -12.59 -0.79
N PHE A 100 -1.17 -12.83 -1.41
CA PHE A 100 -2.20 -13.68 -0.82
C PHE A 100 -1.82 -15.15 -0.96
N ALA A 101 -1.88 -15.89 0.15
CA ALA A 101 -1.48 -17.29 0.18
C ALA A 101 -2.43 -18.19 -0.65
N THR A 102 -3.71 -17.87 -0.68
CA THR A 102 -4.71 -18.63 -1.42
C THR A 102 -5.71 -17.72 -2.12
N ALA A 103 -6.32 -18.23 -3.18
CA ALA A 103 -7.41 -17.53 -3.86
C ALA A 103 -8.63 -17.35 -2.97
N SER A 104 -8.87 -18.29 -2.07
CA SER A 104 -9.97 -18.21 -1.09
C SER A 104 -9.79 -17.03 -0.14
N TYR A 105 -8.60 -16.83 0.37
CA TYR A 105 -8.29 -15.70 1.25
C TYR A 105 -8.43 -14.37 0.50
N PHE A 106 -7.99 -14.33 -0.75
CA PHE A 106 -8.15 -13.16 -1.60
C PHE A 106 -9.63 -12.83 -1.83
N THR A 107 -10.45 -13.85 -2.06
CA THR A 107 -11.90 -13.68 -2.22
C THR A 107 -12.54 -13.10 -0.95
N VAL A 108 -12.15 -13.59 0.22
CA VAL A 108 -12.62 -13.07 1.51
C VAL A 108 -12.24 -11.60 1.66
N PHE A 109 -11.00 -11.26 1.33
CA PHE A 109 -10.52 -9.89 1.36
C PHE A 109 -11.37 -8.97 0.46
N CYS A 110 -11.63 -9.39 -0.76
CA CYS A 110 -12.44 -8.63 -1.69
C CYS A 110 -13.88 -8.45 -1.20
N LYS A 111 -14.47 -9.47 -0.62
CA LYS A 111 -15.81 -9.37 -0.04
C LYS A 111 -15.85 -8.39 1.12
N GLN A 112 -14.80 -8.39 1.93
CA GLN A 112 -14.70 -7.49 3.08
C GLN A 112 -14.59 -6.02 2.67
N TYR A 113 -13.77 -5.72 1.66
CA TYR A 113 -13.50 -4.35 1.25
C TYR A 113 -14.43 -3.82 0.15
N PHE A 114 -14.94 -4.69 -0.71
CA PHE A 114 -15.75 -4.28 -1.86
C PHE A 114 -17.18 -4.83 -1.82
N GLY A 115 -17.48 -5.73 -0.90
CA GLY A 115 -18.79 -6.35 -0.79
C GLY A 115 -19.10 -7.39 -1.85
N MET A 116 -18.12 -7.77 -2.69
CA MET A 116 -18.32 -8.75 -3.76
C MET A 116 -17.04 -9.49 -4.11
N THR A 117 -17.18 -10.60 -4.84
CA THR A 117 -16.03 -11.42 -5.24
C THR A 117 -15.20 -10.72 -6.33
N PRO A 118 -13.91 -11.09 -6.48
CA PRO A 118 -13.08 -10.54 -7.55
C PRO A 118 -13.65 -10.74 -8.95
N SER A 119 -14.26 -11.89 -9.20
CA SER A 119 -14.88 -12.20 -10.50
C SER A 119 -16.08 -11.29 -10.78
N GLU A 120 -16.89 -11.03 -9.77
CA GLU A 120 -18.02 -10.10 -9.89
C GLU A 120 -17.57 -8.67 -10.13
N LEU A 121 -16.51 -8.24 -9.45
CA LEU A 121 -15.90 -6.93 -9.67
C LEU A 121 -15.46 -6.76 -11.12
N ARG A 122 -14.78 -7.77 -11.67
CA ARG A 122 -14.32 -7.74 -13.06
C ARG A 122 -15.50 -7.71 -14.04
N ARG A 123 -16.52 -8.52 -13.79
CA ARG A 123 -17.71 -8.57 -14.65
C ARG A 123 -18.40 -7.20 -14.70
N ARG A 124 -18.61 -6.57 -13.54
CA ARG A 124 -19.23 -5.25 -13.44
C ARG A 124 -18.43 -4.17 -14.15
N SER A 125 -17.11 -4.22 -13.99
CA SER A 125 -16.17 -3.31 -14.64
C SER A 125 -16.31 -3.36 -16.16
N LYS A 126 -16.39 -4.55 -16.73
CA LYS A 126 -16.57 -4.74 -18.17
C LYS A 126 -17.93 -4.24 -18.67
N GLN A 127 -18.97 -4.46 -17.88
CA GLN A 127 -20.33 -3.97 -18.21
C GLN A 127 -20.38 -2.44 -18.23
N THR A 128 -19.73 -1.79 -17.27
CA THR A 128 -19.68 -0.33 -17.20
C THR A 128 -18.92 0.25 -18.39
N ALA A 129 -17.80 -0.38 -18.77
CA ALA A 129 -17.00 0.05 -19.92
C ALA A 129 -17.78 -0.06 -21.23
N THR A 130 -18.57 -1.13 -21.40
CA THR A 130 -19.43 -1.31 -22.57
C THR A 130 -20.54 -0.26 -22.62
N LYS A 131 -21.09 0.09 -21.47
CA LYS A 131 -22.18 1.08 -21.38
C LYS A 131 -21.70 2.50 -21.69
N CYS A 132 -20.45 2.82 -21.37
CA CYS A 132 -19.86 4.13 -21.67
C CYS A 132 -19.47 4.30 -23.16
N ARG A 133 -19.43 3.21 -23.92
CA ARG A 133 -19.10 3.26 -25.37
C ARG A 133 -20.35 3.45 -26.24
N GLU A 134 -21.51 3.26 -25.70
CA GLU A 134 -22.77 3.52 -26.39
C GLU A 134 -23.26 4.95 -26.10
#